data_d956abcf8b4be946ca129a0e98c674ea
#
_entry.id   d956abcf8b4be946ca129a0e98c674ea
#
_cell.length_a   1.000
_cell.length_b   1.000
_cell.length_c   1.000
_cell.angle_alpha   90.00
_cell.angle_beta   90.00
_cell.angle_gamma   90.00
#
_symmetry.space_group_name_H-M   'P 1'
#
loop_
_entity.id
_entity.type
_entity.pdbx_description
1 polymer ?
#
loop_
_entity_poly.entity_id
_entity_poly.type
_entity_poly.pdbx_seq_one_letter_code
_entity_poly.pdbx_strand_id
1 'polypeptide(L)'
;MEDEVVRRRRWLTHDEFLDLLGATNLIPGPNSTEMAIHIGHRRAGWKGLLVAGASFIVPAVLIVTTFAWAYVRYGSIPEVKGVLYGVKPVIIAIIVQALWSLGRAAIKTRLLAVIGITGIILTFIGLHELLVLLGAGLAVAATRLTMRSIKGQKSFLLLISASPLVLFLQSGGTSVAAASFSLMLLFFFFLKVGAVLYGSGYVLLAFIRADLVNRWHWLTESQLLDAVAVGQVTPGPVFTTATFIGYVLGGTKGAAVATVGIFLPAFVFVAASGPLVPRIRRSPTAGSFLDGVNAAAMSLMVVVTYQLGRAAIIDLPTIALAVISGVLLFGFRLNSAWLVLSGGIAGWLLYGRMNP
;
A
#
# COMPACT_ATOMS: atom_id res chain seq x y z
N MET A 1 11.04 0.53 16.41
CA MET A 1 10.07 -0.15 17.30
C MET A 1 10.77 -1.22 18.14
N GLU A 2 11.52 -2.15 17.55
CA GLU A 2 12.29 -3.17 18.28
C GLU A 2 13.15 -2.59 19.40
N ASP A 3 14.00 -1.61 19.08
CA ASP A 3 14.88 -0.96 20.05
C ASP A 3 14.11 -0.41 21.27
N GLU A 4 12.94 0.20 21.05
CA GLU A 4 12.11 0.76 22.11
C GLU A 4 11.46 -0.32 22.98
N VAL A 5 10.86 -1.36 22.39
CA VAL A 5 10.06 -2.34 23.14
C VAL A 5 10.86 -3.51 23.67
N VAL A 6 11.96 -3.89 23.02
CA VAL A 6 12.82 -4.99 23.46
C VAL A 6 13.98 -4.48 24.31
N ARG A 7 14.77 -3.51 23.78
CA ARG A 7 16.01 -3.08 24.45
C ARG A 7 15.76 -2.06 25.55
N ARG A 8 15.01 -0.98 25.26
CA ARG A 8 14.82 0.14 26.21
C ARG A 8 13.77 -0.15 27.26
N ARG A 9 12.57 -0.57 26.86
CA ARG A 9 11.45 -0.80 27.80
C ARG A 9 11.32 -2.24 28.27
N ARG A 10 11.97 -3.19 27.59
CA ARG A 10 11.92 -4.63 27.92
C ARG A 10 10.48 -5.16 28.08
N TRP A 11 9.59 -4.69 27.21
CA TRP A 11 8.21 -5.13 27.21
C TRP A 11 8.02 -6.51 26.59
N LEU A 12 8.93 -6.87 25.66
CA LEU A 12 8.98 -8.14 24.97
C LEU A 12 10.41 -8.66 24.95
N THR A 13 10.57 -9.96 24.90
CA THR A 13 11.84 -10.58 24.53
C THR A 13 12.05 -10.42 23.00
N HIS A 14 13.29 -10.65 22.54
CA HIS A 14 13.59 -10.61 21.10
C HIS A 14 12.77 -11.65 20.32
N ASP A 15 12.65 -12.88 20.86
CA ASP A 15 11.91 -13.96 20.23
C ASP A 15 10.41 -13.65 20.15
N GLU A 16 9.84 -13.08 21.19
CA GLU A 16 8.44 -12.65 21.20
C GLU A 16 8.19 -11.54 20.18
N PHE A 17 9.13 -10.61 20.01
CA PHE A 17 9.04 -9.56 18.99
C PHE A 17 9.06 -10.16 17.57
N LEU A 18 9.97 -11.13 17.32
CA LEU A 18 10.05 -11.82 16.04
C LEU A 18 8.78 -12.64 15.74
N ASP A 19 8.18 -13.25 16.76
CA ASP A 19 6.93 -13.96 16.63
C ASP A 19 5.77 -13.04 16.25
N LEU A 20 5.66 -11.87 16.87
CA LEU A 20 4.66 -10.86 16.49
C LEU A 20 4.91 -10.31 15.08
N LEU A 21 6.17 -10.06 14.73
CA LEU A 21 6.54 -9.63 13.39
C LEU A 21 6.17 -10.69 12.33
N GLY A 22 6.39 -11.97 12.66
CA GLY A 22 5.93 -13.07 11.82
C GLY A 22 4.40 -13.14 11.71
N ALA A 23 3.67 -12.77 12.76
CA ALA A 23 2.21 -12.72 12.76
C ALA A 23 1.68 -11.58 11.86
N THR A 24 2.25 -10.38 11.95
CA THR A 24 1.82 -9.24 11.11
C THR A 24 2.06 -9.49 9.62
N ASN A 25 3.06 -10.28 9.24
CA ASN A 25 3.29 -10.65 7.84
C ASN A 25 2.27 -11.67 7.27
N LEU A 26 1.44 -12.27 8.12
CA LEU A 26 0.42 -13.26 7.73
C LEU A 26 -0.99 -12.69 7.61
N ILE A 27 -1.20 -11.48 8.07
CA ILE A 27 -2.49 -10.77 8.01
C ILE A 27 -2.39 -9.59 7.05
N PRO A 28 -3.48 -9.18 6.41
CA PRO A 28 -3.47 -8.00 5.56
C PRO A 28 -3.45 -6.72 6.39
N GLY A 29 -2.68 -5.73 5.96
CA GLY A 29 -2.63 -4.41 6.58
C GLY A 29 -1.22 -3.82 6.70
N PRO A 30 -1.07 -2.67 7.35
CA PRO A 30 0.22 -2.02 7.55
C PRO A 30 0.97 -2.63 8.73
N ASN A 31 1.97 -3.46 8.48
CA ASN A 31 2.75 -4.21 9.48
C ASN A 31 3.11 -3.38 10.74
N SER A 32 3.47 -2.10 10.56
CA SER A 32 3.84 -1.24 11.70
C SER A 32 2.68 -0.94 12.63
N THR A 33 1.49 -0.71 12.07
CA THR A 33 0.27 -0.47 12.85
C THR A 33 -0.17 -1.74 13.56
N GLU A 34 -0.19 -2.86 12.84
CA GLU A 34 -0.55 -4.16 13.39
C GLU A 34 0.40 -4.58 14.51
N MET A 35 1.71 -4.33 14.34
CA MET A 35 2.69 -4.57 15.39
C MET A 35 2.38 -3.75 16.65
N ALA A 36 2.06 -2.45 16.49
CA ALA A 36 1.69 -1.61 17.61
C ALA A 36 0.42 -2.12 18.33
N ILE A 37 -0.59 -2.51 17.55
CA ILE A 37 -1.85 -3.08 18.07
C ILE A 37 -1.60 -4.41 18.78
N HIS A 38 -0.78 -5.31 18.20
CA HIS A 38 -0.40 -6.58 18.82
C HIS A 38 0.31 -6.40 20.15
N ILE A 39 1.30 -5.50 20.22
CA ILE A 39 2.03 -5.19 21.46
C ILE A 39 1.05 -4.69 22.52
N GLY A 40 0.15 -3.79 22.14
CA GLY A 40 -0.88 -3.28 23.05
C GLY A 40 -1.82 -4.38 23.54
N HIS A 41 -2.31 -5.23 22.63
CA HIS A 41 -3.17 -6.36 22.96
C HIS A 41 -2.51 -7.35 23.92
N ARG A 42 -1.23 -7.67 23.69
CA ARG A 42 -0.48 -8.57 24.56
C ARG A 42 -0.28 -8.00 25.97
N ARG A 43 -0.13 -6.69 26.10
CA ARG A 43 0.12 -6.03 27.39
C ARG A 43 -1.13 -5.77 28.23
N ALA A 44 -2.24 -5.42 27.61
CA ALA A 44 -3.45 -4.97 28.32
C ALA A 44 -4.75 -5.46 27.66
N GLY A 45 -4.69 -6.56 26.90
CA GLY A 45 -5.85 -7.16 26.24
C GLY A 45 -6.56 -6.16 25.31
N TRP A 46 -7.89 -6.18 25.29
CA TRP A 46 -8.71 -5.33 24.41
C TRP A 46 -8.50 -3.83 24.61
N LYS A 47 -8.28 -3.40 25.86
CA LYS A 47 -7.97 -1.98 26.16
C LYS A 47 -6.64 -1.57 25.56
N GLY A 48 -5.62 -2.43 25.69
CA GLY A 48 -4.32 -2.21 25.11
C GLY A 48 -4.34 -2.19 23.58
N LEU A 49 -5.13 -3.05 22.95
CA LEU A 49 -5.34 -3.09 21.51
C LEU A 49 -5.86 -1.74 20.98
N LEU A 50 -6.92 -1.20 21.61
CA LEU A 50 -7.53 0.07 21.21
C LEU A 50 -6.60 1.25 21.47
N VAL A 51 -6.02 1.33 22.67
CA VAL A 51 -5.16 2.45 23.06
C VAL A 51 -3.89 2.50 22.21
N ALA A 52 -3.21 1.38 22.01
CA ALA A 52 -1.98 1.36 21.22
C ALA A 52 -2.22 1.68 19.74
N GLY A 53 -3.30 1.12 19.15
CA GLY A 53 -3.70 1.45 17.78
C GLY A 53 -4.06 2.92 17.62
N ALA A 54 -4.90 3.45 18.49
CA ALA A 54 -5.29 4.86 18.47
C ALA A 54 -4.06 5.78 18.65
N SER A 55 -3.20 5.50 19.64
CA SER A 55 -1.99 6.29 19.89
C SER A 55 -1.00 6.29 18.74
N PHE A 56 -0.98 5.22 17.94
CA PHE A 56 -0.13 5.12 16.75
C PHE A 56 -0.73 5.83 15.53
N ILE A 57 -2.06 5.80 15.38
CA ILE A 57 -2.78 6.31 14.20
C ILE A 57 -3.15 7.79 14.36
N VAL A 58 -3.71 8.20 15.51
CA VAL A 58 -4.31 9.53 15.69
C VAL A 58 -3.33 10.68 15.46
N PRO A 59 -2.08 10.66 15.96
CA PRO A 59 -1.14 11.76 15.69
C PRO A 59 -0.90 11.97 14.19
N ALA A 60 -0.70 10.87 13.43
CA ALA A 60 -0.51 10.92 12.00
C ALA A 60 -1.77 11.43 11.27
N VAL A 61 -2.96 10.98 11.70
CA VAL A 61 -4.25 11.45 11.16
C VAL A 61 -4.42 12.95 11.36
N LEU A 62 -4.09 13.48 12.53
CA LEU A 62 -4.19 14.93 12.81
C LEU A 62 -3.24 15.73 11.91
N ILE A 63 -1.98 15.28 11.77
CA ILE A 63 -0.99 15.93 10.92
C ILE A 63 -1.47 15.91 9.45
N VAL A 64 -1.88 14.73 8.94
CA VAL A 64 -2.35 14.58 7.56
C VAL A 64 -3.62 15.38 7.31
N THR A 65 -4.55 15.43 8.27
CA THR A 65 -5.77 16.24 8.14
C THR A 65 -5.44 17.73 8.05
N THR A 66 -4.45 18.20 8.82
CA THR A 66 -3.96 19.60 8.74
C THR A 66 -3.35 19.88 7.38
N PHE A 67 -2.51 18.99 6.85
CA PHE A 67 -1.97 19.13 5.50
C PHE A 67 -3.06 19.10 4.42
N ALA A 68 -4.06 18.22 4.57
CA ALA A 68 -5.17 18.11 3.64
C ALA A 68 -6.04 19.38 3.66
N TRP A 69 -6.28 19.96 4.84
CA TRP A 69 -6.96 21.24 4.99
C TRP A 69 -6.18 22.36 4.29
N ALA A 70 -4.88 22.45 4.53
CA ALA A 70 -4.02 23.44 3.89
C ALA A 70 -3.98 23.24 2.37
N TYR A 71 -3.91 21.99 1.90
CA TYR A 71 -3.95 21.63 0.48
C TYR A 71 -5.25 22.09 -0.20
N VAL A 72 -6.41 21.81 0.40
CA VAL A 72 -7.71 22.23 -0.15
C VAL A 72 -7.86 23.76 -0.14
N ARG A 73 -7.31 24.43 0.89
CA ARG A 73 -7.42 25.87 1.05
C ARG A 73 -6.45 26.67 0.17
N TYR A 74 -5.22 26.17 0.02
CA TYR A 74 -4.10 26.89 -0.58
C TYR A 74 -3.48 26.20 -1.80
N GLY A 75 -3.91 25.01 -2.17
CA GLY A 75 -3.29 24.21 -3.24
C GLY A 75 -3.39 24.84 -4.65
N SER A 76 -4.28 25.82 -4.84
CA SER A 76 -4.38 26.57 -6.10
C SER A 76 -3.34 27.70 -6.24
N ILE A 77 -2.68 28.10 -5.15
CA ILE A 77 -1.70 29.18 -5.11
C ILE A 77 -0.44 28.76 -5.90
N PRO A 78 0.12 29.65 -6.75
CA PRO A 78 1.28 29.33 -7.59
C PRO A 78 2.47 28.77 -6.83
N GLU A 79 2.76 29.30 -5.64
CA GLU A 79 3.86 28.87 -4.77
C GLU A 79 3.69 27.42 -4.32
N VAL A 80 2.46 27.03 -3.96
CA VAL A 80 2.14 25.64 -3.55
C VAL A 80 2.22 24.70 -4.75
N LYS A 81 1.76 25.13 -5.93
CA LYS A 81 1.93 24.38 -7.17
C LYS A 81 3.41 24.17 -7.51
N GLY A 82 4.24 25.18 -7.30
CA GLY A 82 5.69 25.09 -7.46
C GLY A 82 6.31 24.05 -6.52
N VAL A 83 5.94 24.07 -5.24
CA VAL A 83 6.40 23.05 -4.28
C VAL A 83 5.98 21.66 -4.72
N LEU A 84 4.71 21.45 -5.06
CA LEU A 84 4.18 20.15 -5.50
C LEU A 84 4.80 19.69 -6.83
N TYR A 85 5.13 20.60 -7.74
CA TYR A 85 5.85 20.31 -8.98
C TYR A 85 7.19 19.64 -8.71
N GLY A 86 7.98 20.12 -7.73
CA GLY A 86 9.27 19.53 -7.40
C GLY A 86 9.16 18.28 -6.51
N VAL A 87 8.11 18.17 -5.70
CA VAL A 87 7.88 17.01 -4.82
C VAL A 87 7.51 15.76 -5.62
N LYS A 88 6.67 15.85 -6.65
CA LYS A 88 6.18 14.70 -7.42
C LYS A 88 7.26 13.81 -8.00
N PRO A 89 8.29 14.30 -8.72
CA PRO A 89 9.36 13.45 -9.25
C PRO A 89 10.19 12.80 -8.13
N VAL A 90 10.38 13.46 -6.99
CA VAL A 90 11.05 12.88 -5.82
C VAL A 90 10.27 11.70 -5.26
N ILE A 91 8.94 11.82 -5.17
CA ILE A 91 8.07 10.72 -4.72
C ILE A 91 8.19 9.50 -5.64
N ILE A 92 8.28 9.70 -6.96
CA ILE A 92 8.50 8.58 -7.88
C ILE A 92 9.83 7.87 -7.57
N ALA A 93 10.91 8.60 -7.31
CA ALA A 93 12.19 8.00 -6.92
C ALA A 93 12.08 7.20 -5.60
N ILE A 94 11.33 7.71 -4.61
CA ILE A 94 11.07 7.01 -3.34
C ILE A 94 10.26 5.72 -3.59
N ILE A 95 9.21 5.77 -4.41
CA ILE A 95 8.42 4.59 -4.74
C ILE A 95 9.27 3.54 -5.48
N VAL A 96 10.12 3.95 -6.42
CA VAL A 96 11.04 3.06 -7.13
C VAL A 96 12.03 2.40 -6.17
N GLN A 97 12.57 3.15 -5.20
CA GLN A 97 13.44 2.58 -4.16
C GLN A 97 12.70 1.55 -3.31
N ALA A 98 11.48 1.86 -2.87
CA ALA A 98 10.65 0.94 -2.11
C ALA A 98 10.33 -0.33 -2.93
N LEU A 99 9.96 -0.17 -4.20
CA LEU A 99 9.71 -1.25 -5.14
C LEU A 99 10.93 -2.17 -5.31
N TRP A 100 12.14 -1.58 -5.43
CA TRP A 100 13.38 -2.34 -5.50
C TRP A 100 13.64 -3.17 -4.24
N SER A 101 13.50 -2.55 -3.08
CA SER A 101 13.70 -3.22 -1.78
C SER A 101 12.69 -4.35 -1.56
N LEU A 102 11.42 -4.08 -1.78
CA LEU A 102 10.32 -5.03 -1.59
C LEU A 102 10.33 -6.13 -2.65
N GLY A 103 10.67 -5.80 -3.90
CA GLY A 103 10.77 -6.76 -5.00
C GLY A 103 11.82 -7.84 -4.72
N ARG A 104 12.98 -7.45 -4.18
CA ARG A 104 14.01 -8.41 -3.74
C ARG A 104 13.53 -9.35 -2.63
N ALA A 105 12.68 -8.87 -1.74
CA ALA A 105 12.12 -9.67 -0.66
C ALA A 105 10.98 -10.58 -1.14
N ALA A 106 10.18 -10.13 -2.11
CA ALA A 106 9.02 -10.85 -2.64
C ALA A 106 9.41 -11.91 -3.68
N ILE A 107 10.34 -11.60 -4.60
CA ILE A 107 10.72 -12.47 -5.73
C ILE A 107 11.91 -13.37 -5.35
N LYS A 108 11.62 -14.45 -4.62
CA LYS A 108 12.66 -15.39 -4.13
C LYS A 108 12.94 -16.54 -5.08
N THR A 109 12.08 -16.83 -6.04
CA THR A 109 12.18 -17.99 -6.92
C THR A 109 11.81 -17.63 -8.37
N ARG A 110 12.27 -18.44 -9.33
CA ARG A 110 11.92 -18.28 -10.76
C ARG A 110 10.41 -18.31 -10.99
N LEU A 111 9.69 -19.15 -10.24
CA LEU A 111 8.22 -19.23 -10.31
C LEU A 111 7.58 -17.88 -9.93
N LEU A 112 8.03 -17.28 -8.81
CA LEU A 112 7.50 -15.98 -8.38
C LEU A 112 7.87 -14.86 -9.35
N ALA A 113 9.03 -14.93 -10.02
CA ALA A 113 9.38 -14.00 -11.09
C ALA A 113 8.42 -14.13 -12.29
N VAL A 114 8.12 -15.35 -12.74
CA VAL A 114 7.14 -15.59 -13.81
C VAL A 114 5.76 -15.08 -13.42
N ILE A 115 5.30 -15.37 -12.21
CA ILE A 115 4.02 -14.86 -11.68
C ILE A 115 4.02 -13.32 -11.65
N GLY A 116 5.12 -12.71 -11.22
CA GLY A 116 5.29 -11.26 -11.22
C GLY A 116 5.17 -10.65 -12.62
N ILE A 117 5.88 -11.21 -13.61
CA ILE A 117 5.82 -10.76 -15.01
C ILE A 117 4.40 -10.93 -15.57
N THR A 118 3.77 -12.09 -15.34
CA THR A 118 2.40 -12.34 -15.75
C THR A 118 1.43 -11.34 -15.12
N GLY A 119 1.60 -11.04 -13.82
CA GLY A 119 0.81 -10.04 -13.11
C GLY A 119 0.95 -8.64 -13.71
N ILE A 120 2.16 -8.23 -14.13
CA ILE A 120 2.39 -6.96 -14.84
C ILE A 120 1.58 -6.92 -16.13
N ILE A 121 1.67 -7.97 -16.96
CA ILE A 121 0.97 -8.05 -18.24
C ILE A 121 -0.54 -7.99 -18.02
N LEU A 122 -1.08 -8.79 -17.10
CA LEU A 122 -2.51 -8.82 -16.81
C LEU A 122 -3.04 -7.47 -16.29
N THR A 123 -2.25 -6.78 -15.47
CA THR A 123 -2.59 -5.43 -14.99
C THR A 123 -2.58 -4.40 -16.11
N PHE A 124 -1.64 -4.48 -17.06
CA PHE A 124 -1.62 -3.59 -18.23
C PHE A 124 -2.82 -3.83 -19.18
N ILE A 125 -3.30 -5.07 -19.27
CA ILE A 125 -4.52 -5.43 -20.04
C ILE A 125 -5.80 -4.94 -19.33
N GLY A 126 -5.70 -4.48 -18.08
CA GLY A 126 -6.82 -3.94 -17.31
C GLY A 126 -7.59 -4.99 -16.48
N LEU A 127 -6.96 -6.13 -16.18
CA LEU A 127 -7.56 -7.10 -15.28
C LEU A 127 -7.67 -6.51 -13.87
N HIS A 128 -8.79 -6.78 -13.20
CA HIS A 128 -9.07 -6.26 -11.86
C HIS A 128 -8.01 -6.71 -10.84
N GLU A 129 -7.54 -5.79 -10.00
CA GLU A 129 -6.41 -5.99 -9.07
C GLU A 129 -6.61 -7.20 -8.15
N LEU A 130 -7.84 -7.38 -7.63
CA LEU A 130 -8.16 -8.53 -6.77
C LEU A 130 -8.01 -9.87 -7.48
N LEU A 131 -8.33 -9.92 -8.79
CA LEU A 131 -8.17 -11.14 -9.59
C LEU A 131 -6.70 -11.46 -9.80
N VAL A 132 -5.86 -10.44 -10.03
CA VAL A 132 -4.42 -10.60 -10.16
C VAL A 132 -3.83 -11.13 -8.85
N LEU A 133 -4.21 -10.56 -7.70
CA LEU A 133 -3.72 -10.98 -6.39
C LEU A 133 -4.16 -12.42 -6.05
N LEU A 134 -5.46 -12.70 -6.11
CA LEU A 134 -6.01 -14.01 -5.76
C LEU A 134 -5.56 -15.08 -6.74
N GLY A 135 -5.57 -14.79 -8.05
CA GLY A 135 -5.11 -15.71 -9.08
C GLY A 135 -3.65 -16.12 -8.91
N ALA A 136 -2.77 -15.16 -8.63
CA ALA A 136 -1.36 -15.41 -8.34
C ALA A 136 -1.18 -16.25 -7.06
N GLY A 137 -1.89 -15.92 -5.99
CA GLY A 137 -1.86 -16.68 -4.75
C GLY A 137 -2.27 -18.14 -4.96
N LEU A 138 -3.40 -18.36 -5.65
CA LEU A 138 -3.91 -19.69 -5.96
C LEU A 138 -2.96 -20.47 -6.89
N ALA A 139 -2.39 -19.81 -7.91
CA ALA A 139 -1.45 -20.44 -8.84
C ALA A 139 -0.19 -20.95 -8.11
N VAL A 140 0.40 -20.16 -7.22
CA VAL A 140 1.58 -20.58 -6.44
C VAL A 140 1.22 -21.67 -5.44
N ALA A 141 0.09 -21.58 -4.76
CA ALA A 141 -0.38 -22.63 -3.86
C ALA A 141 -0.59 -23.95 -4.59
N ALA A 142 -1.27 -23.93 -5.74
CA ALA A 142 -1.53 -25.11 -6.56
C ALA A 142 -0.25 -25.76 -7.08
N THR A 143 0.69 -24.97 -7.63
CA THR A 143 1.96 -25.50 -8.16
C THR A 143 2.81 -26.17 -7.07
N ARG A 144 2.85 -25.60 -5.86
CA ARG A 144 3.58 -26.24 -4.76
C ARG A 144 2.90 -27.50 -4.20
N LEU A 145 1.56 -27.55 -4.23
CA LEU A 145 0.81 -28.75 -3.87
C LEU A 145 1.07 -29.90 -4.86
N THR A 146 1.03 -29.60 -6.17
CA THR A 146 1.30 -30.61 -7.21
C THR A 146 2.74 -31.13 -7.16
N MET A 147 3.73 -30.25 -6.97
CA MET A 147 5.13 -30.65 -6.79
C MET A 147 5.37 -31.55 -5.56
N ARG A 148 4.59 -31.39 -4.49
CA ARG A 148 4.62 -32.26 -3.33
C ARG A 148 3.96 -33.62 -3.59
N SER A 149 2.85 -33.62 -4.33
CA SER A 149 2.13 -34.83 -4.71
C SER A 149 2.96 -35.73 -5.64
N ILE A 150 3.76 -35.15 -6.53
CA ILE A 150 4.66 -35.88 -7.43
C ILE A 150 5.82 -36.55 -6.67
N LYS A 151 6.25 -36.01 -5.53
CA LYS A 151 7.29 -36.63 -4.69
C LYS A 151 6.77 -37.70 -3.74
N GLY A 152 5.48 -37.86 -3.57
CA GLY A 152 4.82 -38.87 -2.74
C GLY A 152 3.56 -39.40 -3.39
N GLN A 153 3.73 -40.42 -4.19
CA GLN A 153 2.74 -41.34 -4.75
C GLN A 153 1.27 -40.88 -4.94
N LYS A 154 0.83 -41.07 -6.19
CA LYS A 154 -0.53 -41.05 -6.79
C LYS A 154 -1.10 -39.71 -7.20
N SER A 155 -1.07 -39.59 -8.53
CA SER A 155 -1.78 -38.63 -9.35
C SER A 155 -3.26 -38.50 -8.97
N PHE A 156 -3.62 -37.33 -8.45
CA PHE A 156 -4.97 -36.82 -8.61
C PHE A 156 -4.84 -35.53 -9.42
N LEU A 157 -4.92 -35.67 -10.72
CA LEU A 157 -5.13 -34.58 -11.68
C LEU A 157 -6.52 -33.98 -11.42
N LEU A 158 -6.64 -33.16 -10.40
CA LEU A 158 -7.69 -32.17 -10.37
C LEU A 158 -7.24 -31.03 -11.29
N LEU A 159 -7.62 -31.20 -12.57
CA LEU A 159 -7.86 -30.08 -13.49
C LEU A 159 -8.83 -29.14 -12.78
N ILE A 160 -8.29 -28.14 -12.09
CA ILE A 160 -9.05 -26.93 -11.79
C ILE A 160 -9.18 -26.23 -13.14
N SER A 161 -10.23 -26.61 -13.87
CA SER A 161 -10.76 -25.81 -14.97
C SER A 161 -11.21 -24.49 -14.33
N ALA A 162 -10.41 -23.46 -14.46
CA ALA A 162 -10.69 -22.10 -13.97
C ALA A 162 -11.88 -21.43 -14.68
N SER A 163 -12.59 -22.20 -15.52
CA SER A 163 -13.65 -21.72 -16.40
C SER A 163 -14.86 -21.08 -15.71
N PRO A 164 -15.45 -21.59 -14.62
CA PRO A 164 -16.65 -20.94 -14.09
C PRO A 164 -16.37 -19.69 -13.25
N LEU A 165 -15.20 -19.62 -12.60
CA LEU A 165 -14.86 -18.46 -11.76
C LEU A 165 -14.48 -17.22 -12.59
N VAL A 166 -13.83 -17.42 -13.73
CA VAL A 166 -13.47 -16.36 -14.69
C VAL A 166 -14.73 -15.80 -15.37
N LEU A 167 -15.69 -16.65 -15.73
CA LEU A 167 -16.97 -16.23 -16.34
C LEU A 167 -17.87 -15.47 -15.35
N PHE A 168 -17.89 -15.86 -14.07
CA PHE A 168 -18.69 -15.15 -13.06
C PHE A 168 -18.10 -13.77 -12.69
N LEU A 169 -16.80 -13.57 -12.89
CA LEU A 169 -16.09 -12.33 -12.60
C LEU A 169 -16.03 -11.38 -13.81
N GLN A 170 -16.25 -11.88 -15.03
CA GLN A 170 -16.42 -11.06 -16.25
C GLN A 170 -17.80 -10.41 -16.37
N SER A 171 -18.82 -10.93 -15.70
CA SER A 171 -20.16 -10.32 -15.69
C SER A 171 -20.25 -9.01 -14.87
N GLY A 172 -19.16 -8.57 -14.23
CA GLY A 172 -19.04 -7.26 -13.58
C GLY A 172 -18.65 -6.10 -14.50
N GLY A 173 -18.52 -6.34 -15.81
CA GLY A 173 -18.21 -5.34 -16.84
C GLY A 173 -19.43 -4.53 -17.31
N THR A 174 -20.42 -4.31 -16.48
CA THR A 174 -21.34 -3.20 -16.70
C THR A 174 -20.56 -1.91 -16.52
N SER A 175 -20.58 -1.05 -17.53
CA SER A 175 -20.20 0.35 -17.44
C SER A 175 -20.90 0.95 -16.22
N VAL A 176 -20.23 0.90 -15.06
CA VAL A 176 -20.70 1.59 -13.87
C VAL A 176 -20.54 3.06 -14.21
N ALA A 177 -21.63 3.71 -14.56
CA ALA A 177 -21.71 5.17 -14.64
C ALA A 177 -20.96 5.73 -13.44
N ALA A 178 -20.19 6.81 -13.66
CA ALA A 178 -19.38 7.43 -12.63
C ALA A 178 -20.22 7.53 -11.33
N ALA A 179 -19.89 6.70 -10.35
CA ALA A 179 -20.70 6.62 -9.13
C ALA A 179 -20.61 7.99 -8.46
N SER A 180 -21.74 8.60 -8.19
CA SER A 180 -21.79 9.86 -7.43
C SER A 180 -21.07 9.67 -6.10
N PHE A 181 -20.31 10.67 -5.66
CA PHE A 181 -19.58 10.60 -4.41
C PHE A 181 -20.50 10.30 -3.24
N SER A 182 -20.13 9.30 -2.43
CA SER A 182 -20.85 8.91 -1.23
C SER A 182 -19.86 8.55 -0.13
N LEU A 183 -20.06 9.08 1.08
CA LEU A 183 -19.27 8.70 2.27
C LEU A 183 -19.34 7.20 2.57
N MET A 184 -20.48 6.58 2.33
CA MET A 184 -20.67 5.14 2.52
C MET A 184 -19.83 4.32 1.54
N LEU A 185 -19.81 4.73 0.25
CA LEU A 185 -19.02 4.07 -0.76
C LEU A 185 -17.51 4.27 -0.49
N LEU A 186 -17.11 5.46 -0.04
CA LEU A 186 -15.76 5.76 0.41
C LEU A 186 -15.34 4.87 1.58
N PHE A 187 -16.22 4.70 2.58
CA PHE A 187 -15.98 3.79 3.72
C PHE A 187 -15.72 2.37 3.25
N PHE A 188 -16.64 1.79 2.45
CA PHE A 188 -16.51 0.42 1.98
C PHE A 188 -15.32 0.22 1.04
N PHE A 189 -14.98 1.24 0.25
CA PHE A 189 -13.77 1.20 -0.56
C PHE A 189 -12.52 1.04 0.33
N PHE A 190 -12.34 1.91 1.31
CA PHE A 190 -11.17 1.84 2.19
C PHE A 190 -11.21 0.62 3.12
N LEU A 191 -12.39 0.17 3.55
CA LEU A 191 -12.55 -1.08 4.28
C LEU A 191 -12.09 -2.29 3.45
N LYS A 192 -12.52 -2.37 2.19
CA LYS A 192 -12.09 -3.40 1.23
C LYS A 192 -10.57 -3.37 1.08
N VAL A 193 -10.00 -2.21 0.82
CA VAL A 193 -8.56 -2.06 0.63
C VAL A 193 -7.79 -2.45 1.88
N GLY A 194 -8.17 -1.96 3.05
CA GLY A 194 -7.53 -2.33 4.33
C GLY A 194 -7.62 -3.81 4.66
N ALA A 195 -8.67 -4.50 4.19
CA ALA A 195 -8.87 -5.93 4.41
C ALA A 195 -8.10 -6.84 3.44
N VAL A 196 -7.68 -6.32 2.28
CA VAL A 196 -7.08 -7.14 1.20
C VAL A 196 -5.62 -6.82 0.96
N LEU A 197 -5.13 -5.69 1.46
CA LEU A 197 -3.82 -5.19 1.15
C LEU A 197 -2.73 -5.96 1.90
N TYR A 198 -1.97 -6.77 1.16
CA TYR A 198 -0.81 -7.50 1.65
C TYR A 198 0.52 -6.87 1.21
N GLY A 199 1.56 -7.03 2.01
CA GLY A 199 2.97 -6.79 1.67
C GLY A 199 3.45 -5.38 1.95
N SER A 200 2.92 -4.35 1.29
CA SER A 200 3.41 -2.97 1.46
C SER A 200 2.28 -1.96 1.37
N GLY A 201 2.36 -0.92 2.20
CA GLY A 201 1.46 0.24 2.13
C GLY A 201 1.42 0.93 0.75
N TYR A 202 2.44 0.76 -0.07
CA TYR A 202 2.47 1.33 -1.43
C TYR A 202 1.52 0.63 -2.41
N VAL A 203 1.14 -0.62 -2.16
CA VAL A 203 0.13 -1.33 -2.98
C VAL A 203 -1.24 -0.64 -2.90
N LEU A 204 -1.49 0.11 -1.83
CA LEU A 204 -2.64 1.01 -1.69
C LEU A 204 -2.85 1.90 -2.93
N LEU A 205 -1.76 2.38 -3.53
CA LEU A 205 -1.80 3.28 -4.68
C LEU A 205 -2.44 2.63 -5.90
N ALA A 206 -2.24 1.32 -6.09
CA ALA A 206 -2.85 0.58 -7.19
C ALA A 206 -4.37 0.57 -7.07
N PHE A 207 -4.89 0.26 -5.89
CA PHE A 207 -6.33 0.25 -5.63
C PHE A 207 -6.96 1.64 -5.73
N ILE A 208 -6.30 2.66 -5.15
CA ILE A 208 -6.80 4.04 -5.23
C ILE A 208 -6.86 4.50 -6.67
N ARG A 209 -5.81 4.27 -7.45
CA ARG A 209 -5.77 4.66 -8.84
C ARG A 209 -6.84 3.96 -9.66
N ALA A 210 -6.98 2.63 -9.49
CA ALA A 210 -7.94 1.84 -10.25
C ALA A 210 -9.39 2.27 -9.99
N ASP A 211 -9.77 2.40 -8.72
CA ASP A 211 -11.15 2.69 -8.36
C ASP A 211 -11.43 4.22 -8.33
N LEU A 212 -10.60 5.03 -7.61
CA LEU A 212 -10.91 6.45 -7.40
C LEU A 212 -10.50 7.35 -8.57
N VAL A 213 -9.44 6.99 -9.31
CA VAL A 213 -9.00 7.79 -10.46
C VAL A 213 -9.66 7.29 -11.75
N ASN A 214 -9.49 5.99 -12.07
CA ASN A 214 -9.89 5.47 -13.39
C ASN A 214 -11.38 5.12 -13.48
N ARG A 215 -11.96 4.52 -12.43
CA ARG A 215 -13.35 4.02 -12.48
C ARG A 215 -14.37 5.08 -12.08
N TRP A 216 -14.15 5.73 -10.92
CA TRP A 216 -15.12 6.67 -10.37
C TRP A 216 -14.81 8.13 -10.71
N HIS A 217 -13.59 8.43 -11.16
CA HIS A 217 -13.13 9.78 -11.49
C HIS A 217 -13.30 10.79 -10.33
N TRP A 218 -13.19 10.31 -9.09
CA TRP A 218 -13.26 11.18 -7.91
C TRP A 218 -11.95 11.92 -7.64
N LEU A 219 -10.83 11.37 -8.12
CA LEU A 219 -9.49 11.95 -7.99
C LEU A 219 -8.81 12.08 -9.36
N THR A 220 -7.91 13.03 -9.45
CA THR A 220 -6.94 13.11 -10.56
C THR A 220 -5.65 12.38 -10.21
N GLU A 221 -4.84 12.03 -11.22
CA GLU A 221 -3.48 11.46 -11.00
C GLU A 221 -2.62 12.41 -10.18
N SER A 222 -2.73 13.73 -10.43
CA SER A 222 -2.02 14.76 -9.68
C SER A 222 -2.38 14.75 -8.19
N GLN A 223 -3.67 14.71 -7.86
CA GLN A 223 -4.14 14.64 -6.47
C GLN A 223 -3.71 13.35 -5.77
N LEU A 224 -3.65 12.24 -6.50
CA LEU A 224 -3.12 10.99 -5.96
C LEU A 224 -1.63 11.12 -5.62
N LEU A 225 -0.81 11.72 -6.49
CA LEU A 225 0.60 11.99 -6.22
C LEU A 225 0.78 12.92 -5.01
N ASP A 226 -0.04 13.96 -4.91
CA ASP A 226 -0.02 14.89 -3.79
C ASP A 226 -0.39 14.19 -2.46
N ALA A 227 -1.38 13.30 -2.49
CA ALA A 227 -1.77 12.49 -1.34
C ALA A 227 -0.63 11.55 -0.87
N VAL A 228 0.09 10.95 -1.83
CA VAL A 228 1.27 10.12 -1.54
C VAL A 228 2.39 10.96 -0.93
N ALA A 229 2.62 12.15 -1.48
CA ALA A 229 3.65 13.07 -0.98
C ALA A 229 3.42 13.40 0.49
N VAL A 230 2.20 13.77 0.85
CA VAL A 230 1.83 14.06 2.24
C VAL A 230 1.99 12.82 3.13
N GLY A 231 1.55 11.66 2.66
CA GLY A 231 1.72 10.40 3.39
C GLY A 231 3.19 10.01 3.63
N GLN A 232 4.11 10.42 2.74
CA GLN A 232 5.55 10.13 2.87
C GLN A 232 6.27 11.09 3.83
N VAL A 233 5.83 12.34 3.90
CA VAL A 233 6.42 13.34 4.81
C VAL A 233 5.90 13.18 6.23
N THR A 234 4.70 12.66 6.39
CA THR A 234 4.07 12.50 7.70
C THR A 234 4.68 11.34 8.46
N PRO A 235 5.15 11.55 9.72
CA PRO A 235 5.57 10.44 10.56
C PRO A 235 4.36 9.59 10.94
N GLY A 236 4.32 8.32 10.47
CA GLY A 236 3.22 7.40 10.75
C GLY A 236 3.01 6.38 9.63
N PRO A 237 1.90 5.65 9.66
CA PRO A 237 1.60 4.65 8.64
C PRO A 237 1.23 5.31 7.32
N VAL A 238 1.79 4.80 6.20
CA VAL A 238 1.47 5.26 4.83
C VAL A 238 -0.04 5.22 4.54
N PHE A 239 -0.77 4.37 5.24
CA PHE A 239 -2.24 4.26 5.14
C PHE A 239 -2.98 5.56 5.49
N THR A 240 -2.35 6.52 6.17
CA THR A 240 -2.93 7.86 6.38
C THR A 240 -3.12 8.66 5.09
N THR A 241 -2.54 8.22 3.97
CA THR A 241 -2.92 8.69 2.62
C THR A 241 -4.43 8.60 2.39
N ALA A 242 -5.10 7.58 2.96
CA ALA A 242 -6.56 7.46 2.94
C ALA A 242 -7.26 8.62 3.65
N THR A 243 -6.70 9.09 4.76
CA THR A 243 -7.20 10.27 5.50
C THR A 243 -7.13 11.53 4.65
N PHE A 244 -6.00 11.73 3.98
CA PHE A 244 -5.82 12.86 3.06
C PHE A 244 -6.86 12.85 1.94
N ILE A 245 -6.98 11.71 1.25
CA ILE A 245 -7.93 11.52 0.16
C ILE A 245 -9.36 11.72 0.66
N GLY A 246 -9.70 11.15 1.80
CA GLY A 246 -11.02 11.32 2.42
C GLY A 246 -11.33 12.80 2.68
N TYR A 247 -10.34 13.57 3.15
CA TYR A 247 -10.49 15.02 3.35
C TYR A 247 -10.70 15.77 2.03
N VAL A 248 -9.92 15.48 1.02
CA VAL A 248 -10.04 16.10 -0.32
C VAL A 248 -11.42 15.88 -0.92
N LEU A 249 -11.98 14.67 -0.73
CA LEU A 249 -13.27 14.28 -1.31
C LEU A 249 -14.49 14.70 -0.49
N GLY A 250 -14.38 14.70 0.84
CA GLY A 250 -15.55 14.89 1.71
C GLY A 250 -15.26 15.69 2.99
N GLY A 251 -14.19 16.49 3.00
CA GLY A 251 -13.81 17.30 4.15
C GLY A 251 -13.50 16.45 5.40
N THR A 252 -13.73 17.01 6.57
CA THR A 252 -13.46 16.33 7.85
C THR A 252 -14.23 15.02 8.02
N LYS A 253 -15.48 14.94 7.53
CA LYS A 253 -16.28 13.72 7.54
C LYS A 253 -15.67 12.64 6.65
N GLY A 254 -15.23 13.03 5.45
CA GLY A 254 -14.53 12.13 4.54
C GLY A 254 -13.23 11.60 5.11
N ALA A 255 -12.43 12.46 5.75
CA ALA A 255 -11.19 12.05 6.44
C ALA A 255 -11.46 11.01 7.53
N ALA A 256 -12.44 11.25 8.40
CA ALA A 256 -12.79 10.34 9.47
C ALA A 256 -13.28 8.97 8.94
N VAL A 257 -14.18 8.99 7.96
CA VAL A 257 -14.74 7.79 7.34
C VAL A 257 -13.66 6.96 6.64
N ALA A 258 -12.79 7.59 5.85
CA ALA A 258 -11.69 6.92 5.16
C ALA A 258 -10.67 6.33 6.15
N THR A 259 -10.34 7.07 7.22
CA THR A 259 -9.45 6.61 8.29
C THR A 259 -10.01 5.37 8.98
N VAL A 260 -11.26 5.42 9.43
CA VAL A 260 -11.89 4.27 10.08
C VAL A 260 -11.95 3.09 9.10
N GLY A 261 -12.35 3.32 7.86
CA GLY A 261 -12.42 2.27 6.84
C GLY A 261 -11.09 1.54 6.65
N ILE A 262 -10.00 2.27 6.43
CA ILE A 262 -8.70 1.67 6.11
C ILE A 262 -8.02 0.97 7.30
N PHE A 263 -8.22 1.46 8.53
CA PHE A 263 -7.57 0.91 9.71
C PHE A 263 -8.40 -0.12 10.47
N LEU A 264 -9.73 -0.11 10.35
CA LEU A 264 -10.61 -1.05 11.05
C LEU A 264 -10.25 -2.52 10.83
N PRO A 265 -9.93 -2.98 9.59
CA PRO A 265 -9.52 -4.36 9.37
C PRO A 265 -8.32 -4.78 10.20
N ALA A 266 -7.31 -3.93 10.37
CA ALA A 266 -6.13 -4.23 11.17
C ALA A 266 -6.48 -4.55 12.64
N PHE A 267 -7.41 -3.79 13.23
CA PHE A 267 -7.90 -4.08 14.59
C PHE A 267 -8.61 -5.43 14.66
N VAL A 268 -9.48 -5.72 13.69
CA VAL A 268 -10.22 -6.99 13.61
C VAL A 268 -9.27 -8.17 13.42
N PHE A 269 -8.31 -8.05 12.49
CA PHE A 269 -7.37 -9.13 12.21
C PHE A 269 -6.42 -9.38 13.38
N VAL A 270 -5.92 -8.35 14.03
CA VAL A 270 -5.09 -8.51 15.24
C VAL A 270 -5.90 -9.15 16.36
N ALA A 271 -7.13 -8.74 16.57
CA ALA A 271 -8.02 -9.35 17.57
C ALA A 271 -8.28 -10.83 17.30
N ALA A 272 -8.46 -11.21 16.02
CA ALA A 272 -8.68 -12.60 15.60
C ALA A 272 -7.38 -13.41 15.47
N SER A 273 -6.22 -12.77 15.50
CA SER A 273 -4.92 -13.42 15.18
C SER A 273 -4.48 -14.49 16.20
N GLY A 274 -4.86 -14.36 17.46
CA GLY A 274 -4.46 -15.30 18.51
C GLY A 274 -4.63 -16.78 18.12
N PRO A 275 -5.85 -17.26 17.79
CA PRO A 275 -6.06 -18.62 17.33
C PRO A 275 -5.71 -18.88 15.86
N LEU A 276 -5.69 -17.83 15.02
CA LEU A 276 -5.57 -17.96 13.57
C LEU A 276 -4.12 -18.04 13.10
N VAL A 277 -3.25 -17.19 13.62
CA VAL A 277 -1.84 -17.10 13.20
C VAL A 277 -1.08 -18.43 13.40
N PRO A 278 -1.19 -19.13 14.54
CA PRO A 278 -0.51 -20.42 14.70
C PRO A 278 -0.95 -21.47 13.67
N ARG A 279 -2.23 -21.45 13.25
CA ARG A 279 -2.76 -22.35 12.22
C ARG A 279 -2.23 -22.00 10.84
N ILE A 280 -2.23 -20.72 10.47
CA ILE A 280 -1.73 -20.24 9.18
C ILE A 280 -0.22 -20.49 9.06
N ARG A 281 0.56 -20.22 10.10
CA ARG A 281 2.01 -20.46 10.15
C ARG A 281 2.41 -21.92 9.91
N ARG A 282 1.59 -22.85 10.39
CA ARG A 282 1.80 -24.29 10.20
C ARG A 282 1.36 -24.80 8.84
N SER A 283 0.63 -23.99 8.05
CA SER A 283 0.14 -24.35 6.73
C SER A 283 1.12 -23.93 5.64
N PRO A 284 1.83 -24.87 5.00
CA PRO A 284 2.74 -24.56 3.90
C PRO A 284 1.99 -24.02 2.67
N THR A 285 0.72 -24.38 2.53
CA THR A 285 -0.16 -23.87 1.46
C THR A 285 -0.49 -22.40 1.64
N ALA A 286 -0.80 -21.99 2.89
CA ALA A 286 -1.04 -20.58 3.21
C ALA A 286 0.20 -19.71 2.94
N GLY A 287 1.38 -20.16 3.35
CA GLY A 287 2.64 -19.47 3.03
C GLY A 287 2.88 -19.34 1.52
N SER A 288 2.58 -20.42 0.76
CA SER A 288 2.70 -20.40 -0.69
C SER A 288 1.72 -19.43 -1.36
N PHE A 289 0.49 -19.40 -0.87
CA PHE A 289 -0.53 -18.45 -1.32
C PHE A 289 -0.08 -17.00 -1.08
N LEU A 290 0.42 -16.69 0.11
CA LEU A 290 0.91 -15.34 0.45
C LEU A 290 2.14 -14.94 -0.37
N ASP A 291 3.05 -15.87 -0.67
CA ASP A 291 4.17 -15.60 -1.58
C ASP A 291 3.66 -15.17 -2.98
N GLY A 292 2.62 -15.84 -3.50
CA GLY A 292 1.99 -15.49 -4.78
C GLY A 292 1.31 -14.13 -4.73
N VAL A 293 0.54 -13.86 -3.68
CA VAL A 293 -0.11 -12.55 -3.46
C VAL A 293 0.92 -11.43 -3.39
N ASN A 294 2.03 -11.62 -2.66
CA ASN A 294 3.09 -10.62 -2.55
C ASN A 294 3.78 -10.37 -3.90
N ALA A 295 4.03 -11.41 -4.70
CA ALA A 295 4.60 -11.25 -6.05
C ALA A 295 3.65 -10.46 -6.97
N ALA A 296 2.35 -10.73 -6.90
CA ALA A 296 1.34 -9.99 -7.67
C ALA A 296 1.18 -8.54 -7.17
N ALA A 297 1.24 -8.32 -5.86
CA ALA A 297 1.23 -6.96 -5.28
C ALA A 297 2.39 -6.11 -5.81
N MET A 298 3.58 -6.72 -5.98
CA MET A 298 4.71 -6.06 -6.63
C MET A 298 4.42 -5.72 -8.09
N SER A 299 3.73 -6.59 -8.83
CA SER A 299 3.33 -6.33 -10.21
C SER A 299 2.41 -5.13 -10.34
N LEU A 300 1.39 -5.05 -9.48
CA LEU A 300 0.49 -3.89 -9.41
C LEU A 300 1.28 -2.62 -9.13
N MET A 301 2.21 -2.68 -8.18
CA MET A 301 3.03 -1.54 -7.80
C MET A 301 3.96 -1.07 -8.94
N VAL A 302 4.56 -1.99 -9.72
CA VAL A 302 5.36 -1.65 -10.92
C VAL A 302 4.53 -0.87 -11.92
N VAL A 303 3.34 -1.36 -12.25
CA VAL A 303 2.45 -0.73 -13.24
C VAL A 303 2.02 0.66 -12.79
N VAL A 304 1.60 0.79 -11.54
CA VAL A 304 1.17 2.09 -10.98
C VAL A 304 2.35 3.07 -10.89
N THR A 305 3.54 2.60 -10.49
CA THR A 305 4.74 3.44 -10.47
C THR A 305 5.06 3.99 -11.84
N TYR A 306 4.97 3.16 -12.90
CA TYR A 306 5.15 3.62 -14.27
C TYR A 306 4.11 4.67 -14.67
N GLN A 307 2.84 4.44 -14.35
CA GLN A 307 1.74 5.34 -14.71
C GLN A 307 1.83 6.68 -13.97
N LEU A 308 2.09 6.65 -12.65
CA LEU A 308 2.33 7.86 -11.85
C LEU A 308 3.60 8.59 -12.27
N GLY A 309 4.64 7.84 -12.68
CA GLY A 309 5.88 8.41 -13.21
C GLY A 309 5.62 9.23 -14.47
N ARG A 310 4.79 8.76 -15.38
CA ARG A 310 4.38 9.53 -16.56
C ARG A 310 3.61 10.82 -16.23
N ALA A 311 2.86 10.83 -15.13
CA ALA A 311 2.13 12.01 -14.69
C ALA A 311 3.02 13.01 -13.89
N ALA A 312 4.08 12.51 -13.25
CA ALA A 312 4.99 13.30 -12.41
C ALA A 312 6.17 13.91 -13.20
N ILE A 313 6.63 13.19 -14.24
CA ILE A 313 7.83 13.52 -15.01
C ILE A 313 7.36 14.07 -16.37
N ILE A 314 7.26 15.40 -16.46
CA ILE A 314 6.64 16.09 -17.60
C ILE A 314 7.63 16.90 -18.43
N ASP A 315 8.82 17.21 -17.89
CA ASP A 315 9.83 18.07 -18.50
C ASP A 315 11.23 17.73 -18.01
N LEU A 316 12.24 18.40 -18.56
CA LEU A 316 13.66 18.17 -18.23
C LEU A 316 13.98 18.43 -16.74
N PRO A 317 13.50 19.52 -16.09
CA PRO A 317 13.71 19.73 -14.66
C PRO A 317 13.15 18.58 -13.79
N THR A 318 11.97 18.07 -14.09
CA THR A 318 11.37 16.96 -13.33
C THR A 318 12.12 15.64 -13.57
N ILE A 319 12.67 15.40 -14.77
CA ILE A 319 13.59 14.28 -15.03
C ILE A 319 14.84 14.42 -14.15
N ALA A 320 15.46 15.60 -14.15
CA ALA A 320 16.66 15.85 -13.36
C ALA A 320 16.40 15.63 -11.85
N LEU A 321 15.30 16.16 -11.32
CA LEU A 321 14.90 15.96 -9.92
C LEU A 321 14.68 14.47 -9.58
N ALA A 322 14.03 13.71 -10.46
CA ALA A 322 13.81 12.29 -10.26
C ALA A 322 15.13 11.50 -10.24
N VAL A 323 16.04 11.78 -11.22
CA VAL A 323 17.33 11.11 -11.32
C VAL A 323 18.23 11.46 -10.13
N ILE A 324 18.38 12.75 -9.79
CA ILE A 324 19.17 13.17 -8.64
C ILE A 324 18.65 12.54 -7.36
N SER A 325 17.34 12.57 -7.14
CA SER A 325 16.72 11.94 -5.97
C SER A 325 16.95 10.43 -5.93
N GLY A 326 16.87 9.76 -7.09
CA GLY A 326 17.22 8.35 -7.22
C GLY A 326 18.67 8.08 -6.82
N VAL A 327 19.63 8.82 -7.36
CA VAL A 327 21.06 8.69 -7.01
C VAL A 327 21.28 8.91 -5.51
N LEU A 328 20.66 9.93 -4.92
CA LEU A 328 20.79 10.23 -3.49
C LEU A 328 20.17 9.13 -2.60
N LEU A 329 19.06 8.55 -3.02
CA LEU A 329 18.41 7.45 -2.30
C LEU A 329 19.19 6.15 -2.37
N PHE A 330 19.63 5.73 -3.57
CA PHE A 330 20.29 4.44 -3.77
C PHE A 330 21.79 4.50 -3.38
N GLY A 331 22.46 5.61 -3.67
CA GLY A 331 23.90 5.76 -3.39
C GLY A 331 24.18 6.19 -1.95
N PHE A 332 23.49 7.22 -1.47
CA PHE A 332 23.79 7.84 -0.17
C PHE A 332 22.79 7.47 0.94
N ARG A 333 21.73 6.74 0.62
CA ARG A 333 20.71 6.31 1.59
C ARG A 333 20.12 7.45 2.42
N LEU A 334 19.96 8.60 1.81
CA LEU A 334 19.39 9.78 2.48
C LEU A 334 17.95 9.51 2.91
N ASN A 335 17.53 10.15 3.98
CA ASN A 335 16.15 10.07 4.45
C ASN A 335 15.20 10.70 3.43
N SER A 336 14.14 9.99 3.08
CA SER A 336 13.13 10.42 2.10
C SER A 336 12.49 11.77 2.45
N ALA A 337 12.29 12.08 3.74
CA ALA A 337 11.71 13.34 4.17
C ALA A 337 12.56 14.56 3.76
N TRP A 338 13.87 14.48 3.89
CA TRP A 338 14.79 15.56 3.46
C TRP A 338 14.76 15.74 1.94
N LEU A 339 14.65 14.65 1.18
CA LEU A 339 14.54 14.72 -0.27
C LEU A 339 13.23 15.35 -0.72
N VAL A 340 12.13 15.05 -0.05
CA VAL A 340 10.85 15.70 -0.35
C VAL A 340 10.89 17.19 -0.05
N LEU A 341 11.48 17.59 1.08
CA LEU A 341 11.64 19.01 1.43
C LEU A 341 12.54 19.73 0.42
N SER A 342 13.70 19.16 0.09
CA SER A 342 14.61 19.77 -0.90
C SER A 342 14.01 19.81 -2.30
N GLY A 343 13.28 18.77 -2.70
CA GLY A 343 12.52 18.74 -3.94
C GLY A 343 11.45 19.81 -4.01
N GLY A 344 10.73 20.03 -2.90
CA GLY A 344 9.75 21.11 -2.79
C GLY A 344 10.37 22.50 -2.95
N ILE A 345 11.50 22.77 -2.29
CA ILE A 345 12.24 24.03 -2.42
C ILE A 345 12.75 24.22 -3.86
N ALA A 346 13.34 23.18 -4.44
CA ALA A 346 13.82 23.22 -5.83
C ALA A 346 12.67 23.47 -6.82
N GLY A 347 11.54 22.80 -6.62
CA GLY A 347 10.34 22.97 -7.44
C GLY A 347 9.78 24.39 -7.35
N TRP A 348 9.70 24.96 -6.15
CA TRP A 348 9.26 26.33 -5.95
C TRP A 348 10.15 27.33 -6.69
N LEU A 349 11.47 27.20 -6.60
CA LEU A 349 12.44 28.05 -7.28
C LEU A 349 12.37 27.92 -8.82
N LEU A 350 12.21 26.69 -9.32
CA LEU A 350 12.14 26.43 -10.76
C LEU A 350 10.81 26.89 -11.35
N TYR A 351 9.70 26.60 -10.68
CA TYR A 351 8.35 26.94 -11.15
C TYR A 351 8.14 28.45 -11.22
N GLY A 352 8.65 29.21 -10.24
CA GLY A 352 8.60 30.66 -10.24
C GLY A 352 9.40 31.34 -11.38
N ARG A 353 10.44 30.63 -11.94
CA ARG A 353 11.19 31.10 -13.10
C ARG A 353 10.53 30.74 -14.44
N MET A 354 9.72 29.66 -14.45
CA MET A 354 9.06 29.19 -15.69
C MET A 354 7.70 29.85 -15.92
N ASN A 355 7.06 30.35 -14.86
CA ASN A 355 5.78 31.05 -14.90
C ASN A 355 5.89 32.37 -14.10
N PRO A 356 6.57 33.39 -14.64
CA PRO A 356 6.78 34.69 -13.97
C PRO A 356 5.48 35.47 -13.76
#